data_31913324efb8c4f70366ca382df4aa92
#
_entry.id   31913324efb8c4f70366ca382df4aa92
#
_cell.length_a   1.000
_cell.length_b   1.000
_cell.length_c   1.000
_cell.angle_alpha   90.00
_cell.angle_beta   90.00
_cell.angle_gamma   90.00
#
_symmetry.space_group_name_H-M   'P 1'
#
loop_
_entity.id
_entity.type
_entity.pdbx_description
1 polymer ?
#
loop_
_entity_poly.entity_id
_entity_poly.type
_entity_poly.pdbx_seq_one_letter_code
_entity_poly.pdbx_strand_id
1 'polypeptide(L)'
;MVRTAPKFYEIAKKVAEITKDTVFVAHNVNFDYNIIRDEFKSLGFDFKRKKLCTVRLSRKIIPGLVSYSLGNICSAEGIEIAARHRAKGDAEATVELFRRLIKRDQKFTINSFLNAKSREATLPPLLDKKVVDRLPERHGVYYFKNEQKEVIYVGKANNIKQRVISHFYDKKKKERTMCLETADISYTETGSELIALLHESSEIKHLYPKFNRAQRKAGEAVGLFSYEDQKGILHLAFNRLKLTPNPIMKFYSMAACRSTLEKICSTFELCPKYCHLQTNVNACFHYQLQQCRGVCTEKEAIVSYNKRVHKAIKSLGLQTENLVIKENGKTDKEIGFVLILNGIYQGFGYIHKNLELSSTEDYLPHVKPQKDNRDIQRILNAYLSKNEKQLKT
;
A
#
# COMPACT_ATOMS: atom_id res chain seq x y z
N MET A 1 -18.31 9.34 -33.32
CA MET A 1 -18.34 10.81 -33.24
C MET A 1 -16.94 11.47 -33.25
N VAL A 2 -15.85 10.74 -33.07
CA VAL A 2 -14.47 11.31 -33.00
C VAL A 2 -13.66 11.09 -34.30
N ARG A 3 -14.15 10.27 -35.25
CA ARG A 3 -13.40 9.91 -36.46
C ARG A 3 -13.16 11.10 -37.44
N THR A 4 -13.97 12.12 -37.36
CA THR A 4 -13.87 13.32 -38.21
C THR A 4 -13.37 14.56 -37.47
N ALA A 5 -13.06 14.44 -36.18
CA ALA A 5 -12.50 15.56 -35.40
C ALA A 5 -11.03 15.80 -35.78
N PRO A 6 -10.59 17.07 -35.83
CA PRO A 6 -9.19 17.37 -36.10
C PRO A 6 -8.30 16.76 -35.04
N LYS A 7 -7.14 16.27 -35.44
CA LYS A 7 -6.11 15.80 -34.50
C LYS A 7 -5.48 16.99 -33.78
N PHE A 8 -4.93 16.77 -32.57
CA PHE A 8 -4.43 17.88 -31.77
C PHE A 8 -3.34 18.70 -32.47
N TYR A 9 -2.43 18.05 -33.20
CA TYR A 9 -1.37 18.75 -33.94
C TYR A 9 -1.91 19.77 -34.98
N GLU A 10 -3.11 19.53 -35.55
CA GLU A 10 -3.73 20.41 -36.53
C GLU A 10 -4.25 21.73 -35.89
N ILE A 11 -4.61 21.66 -34.58
CA ILE A 11 -5.17 22.81 -33.85
C ILE A 11 -4.20 23.37 -32.82
N ALA A 12 -3.05 22.75 -32.59
CA ALA A 12 -2.11 23.08 -31.53
C ALA A 12 -1.67 24.57 -31.59
N LYS A 13 -1.35 25.10 -32.79
CA LYS A 13 -0.97 26.48 -32.97
C LYS A 13 -2.09 27.43 -32.50
N LYS A 14 -3.32 27.19 -32.91
CA LYS A 14 -4.47 27.99 -32.48
C LYS A 14 -4.71 27.93 -30.99
N VAL A 15 -4.57 26.75 -30.36
CA VAL A 15 -4.67 26.60 -28.90
C VAL A 15 -3.56 27.37 -28.18
N ALA A 16 -2.32 27.34 -28.67
CA ALA A 16 -1.20 28.09 -28.12
C ALA A 16 -1.45 29.60 -28.19
N GLU A 17 -1.95 30.09 -29.31
CA GLU A 17 -2.24 31.53 -29.56
C GLU A 17 -3.35 32.06 -28.65
N ILE A 18 -4.51 31.42 -28.62
CA ILE A 18 -5.66 31.85 -27.81
C ILE A 18 -5.42 31.76 -26.29
N THR A 19 -4.47 30.93 -25.88
CA THR A 19 -4.10 30.77 -24.45
C THR A 19 -2.87 31.59 -24.06
N LYS A 20 -2.24 32.30 -24.98
CA LYS A 20 -1.05 33.10 -24.71
C LYS A 20 -1.41 34.25 -23.76
N ASP A 21 -0.58 34.42 -22.72
CA ASP A 21 -0.71 35.48 -21.69
C ASP A 21 -2.07 35.56 -20.98
N THR A 22 -2.81 34.42 -21.01
CA THR A 22 -4.11 34.28 -20.34
C THR A 22 -4.05 33.33 -19.15
N VAL A 23 -5.14 33.32 -18.37
CA VAL A 23 -5.37 32.32 -17.32
C VAL A 23 -6.24 31.20 -17.86
N PHE A 24 -5.77 29.97 -17.75
CA PHE A 24 -6.51 28.80 -18.14
C PHE A 24 -7.53 28.44 -17.06
N VAL A 25 -8.81 28.63 -17.34
CA VAL A 25 -9.91 28.40 -16.40
C VAL A 25 -10.69 27.16 -16.83
N ALA A 26 -10.93 26.23 -15.90
CA ALA A 26 -11.81 25.09 -16.16
C ALA A 26 -12.46 24.59 -14.86
N HIS A 27 -13.55 23.82 -15.02
CA HIS A 27 -14.18 23.12 -13.90
C HIS A 27 -13.42 21.82 -13.62
N ASN A 28 -12.58 21.83 -12.56
CA ASN A 28 -11.53 20.82 -12.32
C ASN A 28 -10.31 20.97 -13.25
N VAL A 29 -9.74 22.15 -13.26
CA VAL A 29 -8.69 22.61 -14.18
C VAL A 29 -7.53 21.65 -14.42
N ASN A 30 -7.16 20.85 -13.41
CA ASN A 30 -6.02 19.93 -13.54
C ASN A 30 -6.31 18.80 -14.54
N PHE A 31 -7.57 18.42 -14.74
CA PHE A 31 -7.94 17.41 -15.71
C PHE A 31 -7.67 17.92 -17.15
N ASP A 32 -8.30 19.01 -17.54
CA ASP A 32 -8.20 19.56 -18.90
C ASP A 32 -6.80 20.09 -19.20
N TYR A 33 -6.21 20.81 -18.26
CA TYR A 33 -4.87 21.37 -18.41
C TYR A 33 -3.80 20.30 -18.62
N ASN A 34 -3.88 19.18 -17.92
CA ASN A 34 -2.90 18.12 -18.07
C ASN A 34 -3.03 17.39 -19.39
N ILE A 35 -4.25 17.21 -19.91
CA ILE A 35 -4.46 16.63 -21.26
C ILE A 35 -3.80 17.52 -22.30
N ILE A 36 -4.12 18.80 -22.31
CA ILE A 36 -3.55 19.75 -23.27
C ILE A 36 -2.03 19.84 -23.16
N ARG A 37 -1.49 19.89 -21.96
CA ARG A 37 -0.04 19.91 -21.74
C ARG A 37 0.65 18.63 -22.25
N ASP A 38 0.05 17.47 -22.02
CA ASP A 38 0.62 16.19 -22.45
C ASP A 38 0.57 16.06 -24.00
N GLU A 39 -0.47 16.59 -24.64
CA GLU A 39 -0.56 16.70 -26.11
C GLU A 39 0.53 17.65 -26.66
N PHE A 40 0.72 18.83 -26.09
CA PHE A 40 1.82 19.72 -26.49
C PHE A 40 3.18 19.11 -26.27
N LYS A 41 3.37 18.37 -25.18
CA LYS A 41 4.62 17.66 -24.90
C LYS A 41 4.92 16.59 -25.96
N SER A 42 3.91 15.88 -26.47
CA SER A 42 4.06 14.92 -27.56
C SER A 42 4.56 15.56 -28.86
N LEU A 43 4.29 16.85 -29.02
CA LEU A 43 4.77 17.68 -30.13
C LEU A 43 6.10 18.39 -29.83
N GLY A 44 6.75 18.08 -28.71
CA GLY A 44 8.02 18.71 -28.32
C GLY A 44 7.87 20.11 -27.70
N PHE A 45 6.65 20.54 -27.35
CA PHE A 45 6.37 21.89 -26.85
C PHE A 45 6.09 21.90 -25.34
N ASP A 46 6.65 22.87 -24.61
CA ASP A 46 6.39 23.06 -23.16
C ASP A 46 5.25 24.06 -22.94
N PHE A 47 4.04 23.52 -22.71
CA PHE A 47 2.84 24.33 -22.49
C PHE A 47 2.73 24.73 -21.01
N LYS A 48 2.96 26.02 -20.72
CA LYS A 48 2.85 26.62 -19.37
C LYS A 48 1.88 27.78 -19.38
N ARG A 49 0.83 27.72 -18.56
CA ARG A 49 -0.16 28.79 -18.34
C ARG A 49 -0.52 28.86 -16.87
N LYS A 50 -0.92 30.06 -16.40
CA LYS A 50 -1.58 30.19 -15.09
C LYS A 50 -2.89 29.43 -15.13
N LYS A 51 -3.26 28.80 -14.02
CA LYS A 51 -4.47 27.95 -13.93
C LYS A 51 -5.41 28.45 -12.85
N LEU A 52 -6.71 28.32 -13.08
CA LEU A 52 -7.75 28.62 -12.11
C LEU A 52 -8.84 27.56 -12.13
N CYS A 53 -9.18 27.02 -10.98
CA CYS A 53 -10.18 25.95 -10.85
C CYS A 53 -11.51 26.51 -10.33
N THR A 54 -12.56 26.43 -11.13
CA THR A 54 -13.89 26.93 -10.70
C THR A 54 -14.49 26.09 -9.57
N VAL A 55 -14.20 24.77 -9.44
CA VAL A 55 -14.62 23.97 -8.29
C VAL A 55 -14.09 24.57 -6.99
N ARG A 56 -12.79 24.84 -6.94
CA ARG A 56 -12.13 25.39 -5.74
C ARG A 56 -12.61 26.81 -5.43
N LEU A 57 -12.77 27.64 -6.46
CA LEU A 57 -13.33 29.00 -6.30
C LEU A 57 -14.75 28.92 -5.76
N SER A 58 -15.60 28.08 -6.34
CA SER A 58 -16.99 27.92 -5.89
C SER A 58 -17.08 27.51 -4.42
N ARG A 59 -16.24 26.59 -3.97
CA ARG A 59 -16.18 26.20 -2.54
C ARG A 59 -15.87 27.35 -1.59
N LYS A 60 -15.11 28.34 -2.05
CA LYS A 60 -14.74 29.52 -1.25
C LYS A 60 -15.75 30.66 -1.37
N ILE A 61 -16.30 30.88 -2.57
CA ILE A 61 -17.19 32.04 -2.86
C ILE A 61 -18.65 31.68 -2.59
N ILE A 62 -19.03 30.39 -2.81
CA ILE A 62 -20.39 29.88 -2.63
C ILE A 62 -20.32 28.63 -1.70
N PRO A 63 -20.01 28.79 -0.41
CA PRO A 63 -19.93 27.67 0.51
C PRO A 63 -21.31 27.08 0.83
N GLY A 64 -21.35 25.80 1.29
CA GLY A 64 -22.57 25.15 1.81
C GLY A 64 -23.27 24.21 0.84
N LEU A 65 -22.80 24.04 -0.39
CA LEU A 65 -23.39 23.06 -1.30
C LEU A 65 -22.94 21.64 -0.93
N VAL A 66 -23.84 20.69 -1.06
CA VAL A 66 -23.57 19.25 -0.81
C VAL A 66 -22.53 18.71 -1.80
N SER A 67 -22.57 19.17 -3.05
CA SER A 67 -21.62 18.77 -4.10
C SER A 67 -21.31 19.95 -5.02
N TYR A 68 -20.06 20.02 -5.45
CA TYR A 68 -19.55 21.04 -6.37
C TYR A 68 -19.24 20.47 -7.76
N SER A 69 -19.91 19.40 -8.16
CA SER A 69 -19.90 18.97 -9.57
C SER A 69 -20.55 20.04 -10.44
N LEU A 70 -20.13 20.17 -11.72
CA LEU A 70 -20.63 21.22 -12.61
C LEU A 70 -22.16 21.21 -12.68
N GLY A 71 -22.78 20.04 -12.81
CA GLY A 71 -24.25 19.94 -12.82
C GLY A 71 -24.92 20.44 -11.55
N ASN A 72 -24.40 20.06 -10.37
CA ASN A 72 -25.00 20.44 -9.11
C ASN A 72 -24.85 21.93 -8.82
N ILE A 73 -23.67 22.49 -9.08
CA ILE A 73 -23.48 23.94 -8.86
C ILE A 73 -24.26 24.77 -9.87
N CYS A 74 -24.33 24.35 -11.15
CA CYS A 74 -25.13 25.03 -12.15
C CYS A 74 -26.62 24.99 -11.78
N SER A 75 -27.13 23.85 -11.31
CA SER A 75 -28.50 23.73 -10.82
C SER A 75 -28.78 24.67 -9.63
N ALA A 76 -27.88 24.68 -8.64
CA ALA A 76 -27.99 25.57 -7.46
C ALA A 76 -27.95 27.04 -7.84
N GLU A 77 -27.24 27.39 -8.90
CA GLU A 77 -27.07 28.77 -9.40
C GLU A 77 -28.08 29.12 -10.51
N GLY A 78 -28.97 28.24 -10.90
CA GLY A 78 -29.93 28.50 -12.00
C GLY A 78 -29.23 28.70 -13.36
N ILE A 79 -28.15 27.93 -13.62
CA ILE A 79 -27.44 27.92 -14.90
C ILE A 79 -27.87 26.69 -15.70
N GLU A 80 -28.49 26.91 -16.84
CA GLU A 80 -28.88 25.83 -17.76
C GLU A 80 -27.66 25.30 -18.52
N ILE A 81 -27.56 23.96 -18.65
CA ILE A 81 -26.54 23.28 -19.42
C ILE A 81 -27.18 22.71 -20.68
N ALA A 82 -27.01 23.36 -21.80
CA ALA A 82 -27.69 23.04 -23.08
C ALA A 82 -27.38 21.62 -23.61
N ALA A 83 -26.21 21.04 -23.31
CA ALA A 83 -25.81 19.70 -23.70
C ALA A 83 -24.88 19.10 -22.67
N ARG A 84 -25.44 18.54 -21.60
CA ARG A 84 -24.68 17.91 -20.52
C ARG A 84 -23.84 16.75 -21.04
N HIS A 85 -22.61 16.62 -20.50
CA HIS A 85 -21.59 15.62 -20.91
C HIS A 85 -21.08 15.81 -22.35
N ARG A 86 -21.29 16.99 -22.94
CA ARG A 86 -20.61 17.40 -24.18
C ARG A 86 -19.69 18.57 -23.89
N ALA A 87 -18.43 18.50 -24.36
CA ALA A 87 -17.39 19.46 -24.06
C ALA A 87 -17.80 20.93 -24.27
N LYS A 88 -18.59 21.22 -25.30
CA LYS A 88 -19.07 22.56 -25.59
C LYS A 88 -20.06 23.08 -24.51
N GLY A 89 -21.08 22.27 -24.20
CA GLY A 89 -22.07 22.65 -23.19
C GLY A 89 -21.48 22.80 -21.78
N ASP A 90 -20.58 21.90 -21.41
CA ASP A 90 -19.89 21.99 -20.12
C ASP A 90 -18.94 23.21 -20.07
N ALA A 91 -18.28 23.56 -21.19
CA ALA A 91 -17.43 24.74 -21.26
C ALA A 91 -18.26 26.04 -21.17
N GLU A 92 -19.40 26.16 -21.88
CA GLU A 92 -20.31 27.31 -21.82
C GLU A 92 -20.88 27.51 -20.42
N ALA A 93 -21.33 26.44 -19.77
CA ALA A 93 -21.78 26.47 -18.39
C ALA A 93 -20.67 26.91 -17.40
N THR A 94 -19.43 26.46 -17.65
CA THR A 94 -18.27 26.88 -16.85
C THR A 94 -17.96 28.36 -17.03
N VAL A 95 -18.12 28.94 -18.23
CA VAL A 95 -17.96 30.37 -18.47
C VAL A 95 -18.99 31.16 -17.68
N GLU A 96 -20.26 30.76 -17.74
CA GLU A 96 -21.33 31.46 -17.01
C GLU A 96 -21.14 31.35 -15.49
N LEU A 97 -20.79 30.17 -14.99
CA LEU A 97 -20.43 29.99 -13.60
C LEU A 97 -19.27 30.92 -13.20
N PHE A 98 -18.21 30.99 -13.99
CA PHE A 98 -17.07 31.83 -13.68
C PHE A 98 -17.40 33.32 -13.66
N ARG A 99 -18.27 33.79 -14.58
CA ARG A 99 -18.79 35.18 -14.56
C ARG A 99 -19.51 35.51 -13.25
N ARG A 100 -20.33 34.58 -12.74
CA ARG A 100 -21.03 34.73 -11.45
C ARG A 100 -20.06 34.74 -10.29
N LEU A 101 -19.04 33.88 -10.31
CA LEU A 101 -17.99 33.82 -9.30
C LEU A 101 -17.22 35.19 -9.23
N ILE A 102 -16.88 35.78 -10.40
CA ILE A 102 -16.22 37.06 -10.45
C ILE A 102 -17.11 38.18 -9.80
N LYS A 103 -18.40 38.18 -10.11
CA LYS A 103 -19.35 39.17 -9.55
C LYS A 103 -19.50 39.03 -8.03
N ARG A 104 -19.36 37.80 -7.47
CA ARG A 104 -19.51 37.52 -6.03
C ARG A 104 -18.21 37.59 -5.25
N ASP A 105 -17.06 37.72 -5.90
CA ASP A 105 -15.74 37.66 -5.25
C ASP A 105 -15.39 38.98 -4.52
N GLN A 106 -16.11 39.27 -3.44
CA GLN A 106 -15.87 40.45 -2.60
C GLN A 106 -14.56 40.37 -1.80
N LYS A 107 -13.96 39.18 -1.65
CA LYS A 107 -12.77 38.93 -0.82
C LYS A 107 -11.49 38.78 -1.62
N PHE A 108 -11.49 39.14 -2.91
CA PHE A 108 -10.36 38.98 -3.81
C PHE A 108 -9.77 37.53 -3.81
N THR A 109 -10.65 36.55 -3.66
CA THR A 109 -10.29 35.12 -3.63
C THR A 109 -9.61 34.70 -4.93
N ILE A 110 -10.10 35.18 -6.08
CA ILE A 110 -9.52 34.92 -7.40
C ILE A 110 -8.06 35.34 -7.46
N ASN A 111 -7.74 36.56 -6.98
CA ASN A 111 -6.37 37.08 -6.95
C ASN A 111 -5.47 36.24 -6.02
N SER A 112 -6.00 35.80 -4.87
CA SER A 112 -5.26 34.95 -3.94
C SER A 112 -4.93 33.59 -4.57
N PHE A 113 -5.84 33.02 -5.37
CA PHE A 113 -5.67 31.75 -6.06
C PHE A 113 -4.68 31.83 -7.24
N LEU A 114 -4.59 32.99 -7.88
CA LEU A 114 -3.62 33.25 -8.95
C LEU A 114 -2.20 33.49 -8.43
N ASN A 115 -2.03 33.71 -7.14
CA ASN A 115 -0.72 33.83 -6.54
C ASN A 115 0.01 32.49 -6.56
N ALA A 116 1.20 32.44 -7.18
CA ALA A 116 2.00 31.23 -7.30
C ALA A 116 2.35 30.57 -5.95
N LYS A 117 2.49 31.36 -4.88
CA LYS A 117 2.75 30.88 -3.52
C LYS A 117 1.56 30.19 -2.87
N SER A 118 0.33 30.41 -3.36
CA SER A 118 -0.87 29.80 -2.78
C SER A 118 -0.94 28.27 -2.97
N ARG A 119 -0.31 27.74 -4.03
CA ARG A 119 -0.38 26.34 -4.49
C ARG A 119 -1.80 25.82 -4.75
N GLU A 120 -2.81 26.67 -4.67
CA GLU A 120 -4.23 26.30 -4.81
C GLU A 120 -4.53 25.58 -6.13
N ALA A 121 -3.89 25.99 -7.22
CA ALA A 121 -4.10 25.39 -8.54
C ALA A 121 -3.53 23.98 -8.68
N THR A 122 -2.71 23.50 -7.74
CA THR A 122 -2.08 22.17 -7.78
C THR A 122 -2.78 21.16 -6.88
N LEU A 123 -3.57 21.61 -5.91
CA LEU A 123 -4.30 20.74 -5.01
C LEU A 123 -5.46 20.03 -5.71
N PRO A 124 -5.83 18.82 -5.24
CA PRO A 124 -7.06 18.15 -5.65
C PRO A 124 -8.29 19.09 -5.55
N PRO A 125 -9.21 19.03 -6.51
CA PRO A 125 -10.31 19.99 -6.59
C PRO A 125 -11.26 19.95 -5.40
N LEU A 126 -11.44 18.76 -4.80
CA LEU A 126 -12.33 18.55 -3.66
C LEU A 126 -11.65 18.76 -2.30
N LEU A 127 -10.33 18.82 -2.25
CA LEU A 127 -9.55 18.89 -1.01
C LEU A 127 -9.38 20.32 -0.50
N ASP A 128 -9.72 20.59 0.77
CA ASP A 128 -9.43 21.89 1.39
C ASP A 128 -7.92 22.00 1.69
N LYS A 129 -7.35 23.16 1.39
CA LYS A 129 -5.94 23.47 1.69
C LYS A 129 -5.61 23.30 3.18
N LYS A 130 -6.53 23.64 4.07
CA LYS A 130 -6.34 23.49 5.52
C LYS A 130 -6.03 22.06 5.94
N VAL A 131 -6.57 21.07 5.23
CA VAL A 131 -6.28 19.64 5.48
C VAL A 131 -4.81 19.35 5.20
N VAL A 132 -4.28 19.87 4.07
CA VAL A 132 -2.87 19.68 3.69
C VAL A 132 -1.92 20.44 4.61
N ASP A 133 -2.29 21.66 5.02
CA ASP A 133 -1.46 22.49 5.89
C ASP A 133 -1.27 21.85 7.28
N ARG A 134 -2.26 21.08 7.77
CA ARG A 134 -2.23 20.38 9.08
C ARG A 134 -1.50 19.04 9.06
N LEU A 135 -1.10 18.55 7.91
CA LEU A 135 -0.40 17.25 7.83
C LEU A 135 0.97 17.33 8.51
N PRO A 136 1.33 16.33 9.35
CA PRO A 136 2.60 16.30 10.04
C PRO A 136 3.76 15.90 9.09
N GLU A 137 4.95 16.35 9.46
CA GLU A 137 6.20 15.98 8.80
C GLU A 137 6.90 14.83 9.55
N ARG A 138 6.15 13.76 9.81
CA ARG A 138 6.57 12.60 10.61
C ARG A 138 6.25 11.28 9.92
N HIS A 139 6.81 10.18 10.43
CA HIS A 139 6.51 8.83 9.98
C HIS A 139 5.06 8.45 10.28
N GLY A 140 4.41 7.81 9.32
CA GLY A 140 3.07 7.29 9.56
C GLY A 140 2.37 6.75 8.32
N VAL A 141 1.09 6.49 8.52
CA VAL A 141 0.14 6.03 7.50
C VAL A 141 -0.86 7.13 7.24
N TYR A 142 -1.16 7.40 5.98
CA TYR A 142 -2.16 8.39 5.56
C TYR A 142 -3.24 7.73 4.71
N TYR A 143 -4.44 8.33 4.78
CA TYR A 143 -5.65 7.80 4.16
C TYR A 143 -6.29 8.89 3.31
N PHE A 144 -6.45 8.63 2.01
CA PHE A 144 -7.24 9.49 1.14
C PHE A 144 -8.70 9.04 1.20
N LYS A 145 -9.61 10.00 1.38
CA LYS A 145 -11.05 9.77 1.49
C LYS A 145 -11.80 10.52 0.39
N ASN A 146 -12.85 9.90 -0.12
CA ASN A 146 -13.78 10.55 -1.05
C ASN A 146 -14.79 11.47 -0.32
N GLU A 147 -15.75 12.05 -1.05
CA GLU A 147 -16.81 12.91 -0.49
C GLU A 147 -17.75 12.13 0.46
N GLN A 148 -17.89 10.83 0.30
CA GLN A 148 -18.65 9.93 1.16
C GLN A 148 -17.87 9.50 2.41
N LYS A 149 -16.67 10.06 2.63
CA LYS A 149 -15.72 9.72 3.70
C LYS A 149 -15.17 8.29 3.64
N GLU A 150 -15.37 7.57 2.54
CA GLU A 150 -14.79 6.25 2.33
C GLU A 150 -13.29 6.37 2.05
N VAL A 151 -12.50 5.47 2.63
CA VAL A 151 -11.06 5.39 2.39
C VAL A 151 -10.81 4.78 1.00
N ILE A 152 -10.31 5.59 0.08
CA ILE A 152 -10.03 5.19 -1.30
C ILE A 152 -8.57 4.80 -1.53
N TYR A 153 -7.66 5.22 -0.65
CA TYR A 153 -6.24 4.88 -0.70
C TYR A 153 -5.60 4.95 0.69
N VAL A 154 -4.71 4.02 0.97
CA VAL A 154 -3.83 3.98 2.15
C VAL A 154 -2.38 3.99 1.68
N GLY A 155 -1.53 4.78 2.32
CA GLY A 155 -0.11 4.82 2.01
C GLY A 155 0.75 5.10 3.25
N LYS A 156 1.98 4.56 3.27
CA LYS A 156 2.99 4.86 4.29
C LYS A 156 3.89 6.01 3.87
N ALA A 157 4.43 6.71 4.82
CA ALA A 157 5.42 7.76 4.58
C ALA A 157 6.43 7.90 5.72
N ASN A 158 7.65 8.30 5.37
CA ASN A 158 8.64 8.78 6.33
C ASN A 158 8.38 10.26 6.70
N ASN A 159 7.76 10.99 5.77
CA ASN A 159 7.21 12.32 5.98
C ASN A 159 5.83 12.36 5.30
N ILE A 160 4.76 12.35 6.11
CA ILE A 160 3.38 12.28 5.62
C ILE A 160 3.07 13.45 4.69
N LYS A 161 3.38 14.68 5.10
CA LYS A 161 3.09 15.89 4.34
C LYS A 161 3.76 15.90 2.97
N GLN A 162 5.06 15.62 2.93
CA GLN A 162 5.80 15.57 1.67
C GLN A 162 5.27 14.47 0.75
N ARG A 163 4.96 13.30 1.29
CA ARG A 163 4.46 12.17 0.51
C ARG A 163 3.08 12.44 -0.07
N VAL A 164 2.16 12.99 0.73
CA VAL A 164 0.83 13.41 0.26
C VAL A 164 0.94 14.43 -0.86
N ILE A 165 1.76 15.46 -0.68
CA ILE A 165 1.98 16.49 -1.70
C ILE A 165 2.55 15.87 -2.98
N SER A 166 3.45 14.89 -2.89
CA SER A 166 4.04 14.24 -4.07
C SER A 166 3.00 13.56 -4.97
N HIS A 167 1.92 13.02 -4.41
CA HIS A 167 0.81 12.45 -5.20
C HIS A 167 0.13 13.49 -6.11
N PHE A 168 0.04 14.74 -5.67
CA PHE A 168 -0.62 15.81 -6.45
C PHE A 168 0.18 16.22 -7.69
N TYR A 169 1.48 15.92 -7.71
CA TYR A 169 2.37 16.17 -8.84
C TYR A 169 2.63 14.94 -9.71
N ASP A 170 2.19 13.75 -9.31
CA ASP A 170 2.41 12.52 -10.08
C ASP A 170 1.55 12.55 -11.36
N LYS A 171 2.19 12.21 -12.50
CA LYS A 171 1.58 12.25 -13.83
C LYS A 171 0.85 10.97 -14.21
N LYS A 172 0.96 9.91 -13.42
CA LYS A 172 0.32 8.61 -13.72
C LYS A 172 -1.20 8.73 -13.68
N LYS A 173 -1.88 8.11 -14.65
CA LYS A 173 -3.35 8.14 -14.76
C LYS A 173 -4.05 7.74 -13.46
N LYS A 174 -3.55 6.69 -12.79
CA LYS A 174 -4.10 6.21 -11.52
C LYS A 174 -4.03 7.29 -10.42
N GLU A 175 -2.87 7.92 -10.25
CA GLU A 175 -2.65 8.97 -9.24
C GLU A 175 -3.54 10.19 -9.52
N ARG A 176 -3.66 10.59 -10.78
CA ARG A 176 -4.57 11.67 -11.18
C ARG A 176 -6.02 11.36 -10.82
N THR A 177 -6.51 10.14 -11.15
CA THR A 177 -7.89 9.74 -10.83
C THR A 177 -8.11 9.70 -9.31
N MET A 178 -7.16 9.17 -8.55
CA MET A 178 -7.21 9.15 -7.09
C MET A 178 -7.29 10.57 -6.51
N CYS A 179 -6.45 11.49 -6.98
CA CYS A 179 -6.47 12.89 -6.56
C CYS A 179 -7.79 13.59 -6.87
N LEU A 180 -8.43 13.26 -8.03
CA LEU A 180 -9.73 13.83 -8.40
C LEU A 180 -10.85 13.42 -7.43
N GLU A 181 -10.80 12.19 -6.91
CA GLU A 181 -11.77 11.67 -5.98
C GLU A 181 -11.45 12.03 -4.51
N THR A 182 -10.25 12.57 -4.22
CA THR A 182 -9.82 12.89 -2.85
C THR A 182 -10.49 14.17 -2.34
N ALA A 183 -11.31 14.05 -1.31
CA ALA A 183 -11.98 15.16 -0.65
C ALA A 183 -11.43 15.44 0.76
N ASP A 184 -10.86 14.44 1.43
CA ASP A 184 -10.26 14.57 2.76
C ASP A 184 -9.06 13.66 2.91
N ILE A 185 -8.18 13.98 3.88
CA ILE A 185 -7.00 13.18 4.22
C ILE A 185 -6.89 13.09 5.73
N SER A 186 -6.88 11.88 6.24
CA SER A 186 -6.54 11.60 7.63
C SER A 186 -5.20 10.85 7.72
N TYR A 187 -4.64 10.76 8.91
CA TYR A 187 -3.35 10.10 9.13
C TYR A 187 -3.26 9.49 10.52
N THR A 188 -2.29 8.58 10.68
CA THR A 188 -1.87 8.00 11.95
C THR A 188 -0.35 8.06 12.03
N GLU A 189 0.20 8.78 13.01
CA GLU A 189 1.64 8.79 13.25
C GLU A 189 2.08 7.45 13.86
N THR A 190 3.25 6.96 13.46
CA THR A 190 3.78 5.64 13.89
C THR A 190 5.15 5.71 14.55
N GLY A 191 5.82 6.85 14.49
CA GLY A 191 7.16 7.03 15.06
C GLY A 191 8.29 6.41 14.24
N SER A 192 8.06 5.26 13.57
CA SER A 192 9.08 4.58 12.77
C SER A 192 8.56 4.09 11.41
N GLU A 193 9.49 3.84 10.48
CA GLU A 193 9.17 3.32 9.16
C GLU A 193 8.67 1.87 9.22
N LEU A 194 9.26 1.03 10.10
CA LEU A 194 8.84 -0.37 10.23
C LEU A 194 7.39 -0.46 10.67
N ILE A 195 7.00 0.27 11.72
CA ILE A 195 5.62 0.28 12.21
C ILE A 195 4.68 0.86 11.14
N ALA A 196 5.11 1.89 10.40
CA ALA A 196 4.32 2.42 9.29
C ALA A 196 4.05 1.39 8.19
N LEU A 197 5.05 0.59 7.81
CA LEU A 197 4.92 -0.49 6.82
C LEU A 197 3.95 -1.60 7.28
N LEU A 198 4.09 -2.04 8.52
CA LEU A 198 3.24 -3.08 9.12
C LEU A 198 1.78 -2.59 9.23
N HIS A 199 1.60 -1.36 9.68
CA HIS A 199 0.29 -0.74 9.81
C HIS A 199 -0.39 -0.52 8.45
N GLU A 200 0.32 0.03 7.45
CA GLU A 200 -0.19 0.17 6.09
C GLU A 200 -0.67 -1.17 5.51
N SER A 201 0.15 -2.22 5.66
CA SER A 201 -0.20 -3.57 5.16
C SER A 201 -1.48 -4.12 5.80
N SER A 202 -1.65 -3.89 7.10
CA SER A 202 -2.86 -4.28 7.84
C SER A 202 -4.09 -3.49 7.38
N GLU A 203 -3.97 -2.16 7.26
CA GLU A 203 -5.05 -1.27 6.86
C GLU A 203 -5.52 -1.53 5.42
N ILE A 204 -4.60 -1.79 4.49
CA ILE A 204 -4.96 -2.15 3.10
C ILE A 204 -5.80 -3.43 3.07
N LYS A 205 -5.50 -4.42 3.92
CA LYS A 205 -6.24 -5.69 3.99
C LYS A 205 -7.58 -5.56 4.71
N HIS A 206 -7.67 -4.63 5.64
CA HIS A 206 -8.90 -4.37 6.39
C HIS A 206 -9.90 -3.52 5.59
N LEU A 207 -9.41 -2.43 4.98
CA LEU A 207 -10.25 -1.43 4.32
C LEU A 207 -10.51 -1.72 2.84
N TYR A 208 -9.70 -2.54 2.18
CA TYR A 208 -9.81 -2.85 0.75
C TYR A 208 -9.90 -1.61 -0.16
N PRO A 209 -9.03 -0.59 -0.02
CA PRO A 209 -9.23 0.69 -0.67
C PRO A 209 -9.18 0.57 -2.20
N LYS A 210 -10.03 1.33 -2.91
CA LYS A 210 -10.18 1.31 -4.38
C LYS A 210 -8.87 1.41 -5.13
N PHE A 211 -7.95 2.28 -4.69
CA PHE A 211 -6.69 2.57 -5.37
C PHE A 211 -5.48 1.76 -4.86
N ASN A 212 -5.60 0.92 -3.83
CA ASN A 212 -4.58 -0.04 -3.47
C ASN A 212 -4.81 -1.36 -4.20
N ARG A 213 -3.98 -1.70 -5.19
CA ARG A 213 -4.08 -2.99 -5.91
C ARG A 213 -3.22 -4.09 -5.29
N ALA A 214 -2.02 -3.72 -4.84
CA ALA A 214 -1.12 -4.63 -4.13
C ALA A 214 -1.60 -4.89 -2.69
N GLN A 215 -1.22 -6.03 -2.12
CA GLN A 215 -1.45 -6.41 -0.71
C GLN A 215 -2.93 -6.60 -0.30
N ARG A 216 -3.90 -6.48 -1.20
CA ARG A 216 -5.32 -6.72 -0.87
C ARG A 216 -5.60 -8.17 -0.47
N LYS A 217 -5.01 -9.14 -1.18
CA LYS A 217 -5.21 -10.56 -0.91
C LYS A 217 -4.12 -11.06 0.03
N ALA A 218 -4.50 -11.64 1.16
CA ALA A 218 -3.60 -12.46 1.94
C ALA A 218 -3.28 -13.73 1.12
N GLY A 219 -2.00 -14.04 0.91
CA GLY A 219 -1.61 -15.30 0.30
C GLY A 219 -2.08 -16.47 1.18
N GLU A 220 -2.39 -17.62 0.57
CA GLU A 220 -2.70 -18.84 1.35
C GLU A 220 -1.47 -19.26 2.15
N ALA A 221 -1.67 -19.48 3.43
CA ALA A 221 -0.64 -20.04 4.30
C ALA A 221 -0.51 -21.55 4.07
N VAL A 222 0.72 -22.06 4.25
CA VAL A 222 1.11 -23.47 4.10
C VAL A 222 1.58 -23.97 5.46
N GLY A 223 1.12 -25.14 5.87
CA GLY A 223 1.57 -25.82 7.07
C GLY A 223 2.56 -26.93 6.72
N LEU A 224 3.69 -26.98 7.40
CA LEU A 224 4.55 -28.14 7.49
C LEU A 224 4.05 -29.02 8.64
N PHE A 225 3.86 -30.31 8.40
CA PHE A 225 3.35 -31.26 9.40
C PHE A 225 4.05 -32.61 9.27
N SER A 226 3.94 -33.46 10.29
CA SER A 226 4.40 -34.81 10.25
C SER A 226 3.24 -35.80 10.42
N TYR A 227 3.38 -36.96 9.83
CA TYR A 227 2.48 -38.10 10.02
C TYR A 227 3.25 -39.39 9.86
N GLU A 228 2.74 -40.45 10.44
CA GLU A 228 3.29 -41.80 10.32
C GLU A 228 2.47 -42.61 9.32
N ASP A 229 3.14 -43.34 8.44
CA ASP A 229 2.48 -44.24 7.49
C ASP A 229 2.20 -45.62 8.09
N GLN A 230 1.53 -46.51 7.36
CA GLN A 230 1.17 -47.83 7.79
C GLN A 230 2.39 -48.75 8.12
N LYS A 231 3.59 -48.38 7.64
CA LYS A 231 4.84 -49.11 7.92
C LYS A 231 5.56 -48.55 9.14
N GLY A 232 5.01 -47.51 9.80
CA GLY A 232 5.63 -46.84 10.92
C GLY A 232 6.70 -45.86 10.52
N ILE A 233 6.77 -45.43 9.26
CA ILE A 233 7.75 -44.45 8.78
C ILE A 233 7.18 -43.03 8.99
N LEU A 234 7.95 -42.14 9.63
CA LEU A 234 7.56 -40.78 9.88
C LEU A 234 7.86 -39.90 8.66
N HIS A 235 6.82 -39.27 8.14
CA HIS A 235 6.89 -38.35 7.00
C HIS A 235 6.91 -36.89 7.46
N LEU A 236 7.59 -36.05 6.69
CA LEU A 236 7.42 -34.59 6.74
C LEU A 236 6.73 -34.13 5.46
N ALA A 237 5.55 -33.55 5.59
CA ALA A 237 4.73 -33.12 4.47
C ALA A 237 4.28 -31.67 4.64
N PHE A 238 3.85 -31.05 3.54
CA PHE A 238 3.33 -29.70 3.56
C PHE A 238 2.07 -29.59 2.69
N ASN A 239 1.11 -28.81 3.17
CA ASN A 239 -0.14 -28.54 2.47
C ASN A 239 -0.68 -27.15 2.85
N ARG A 240 -1.76 -26.72 2.18
CA ARG A 240 -2.50 -25.52 2.60
C ARG A 240 -2.85 -25.61 4.08
N LEU A 241 -2.63 -24.53 4.82
CA LEU A 241 -2.82 -24.53 6.28
C LEU A 241 -4.22 -24.99 6.71
N LYS A 242 -5.25 -24.67 5.92
CA LYS A 242 -6.64 -25.11 6.17
C LYS A 242 -6.82 -26.64 6.16
N LEU A 243 -5.93 -27.33 5.47
CA LEU A 243 -5.96 -28.80 5.33
C LEU A 243 -4.90 -29.48 6.20
N THR A 244 -4.20 -28.72 7.05
CA THR A 244 -3.10 -29.22 7.85
C THR A 244 -3.48 -29.15 9.32
N PRO A 245 -3.84 -30.27 9.96
CA PRO A 245 -4.02 -30.33 11.40
C PRO A 245 -2.66 -30.17 12.10
N ASN A 246 -2.61 -29.41 13.19
CA ASN A 246 -1.43 -29.25 14.05
C ASN A 246 -0.10 -29.02 13.30
N PRO A 247 0.05 -27.92 12.55
CA PRO A 247 1.27 -27.67 11.81
C PRO A 247 2.46 -27.47 12.74
N ILE A 248 3.58 -28.14 12.44
CA ILE A 248 4.87 -27.92 13.12
C ILE A 248 5.34 -26.48 12.89
N MET A 249 5.15 -25.99 11.66
CA MET A 249 5.55 -24.63 11.26
C MET A 249 4.61 -24.09 10.19
N LYS A 250 4.35 -22.77 10.22
CA LYS A 250 3.54 -22.06 9.22
C LYS A 250 4.45 -21.31 8.26
N PHE A 251 4.09 -21.36 6.97
CA PHE A 251 4.74 -20.61 5.90
C PHE A 251 3.70 -19.82 5.12
N TYR A 252 4.11 -18.69 4.56
CA TYR A 252 3.26 -17.86 3.70
C TYR A 252 3.63 -17.97 2.22
N SER A 253 4.47 -18.95 1.88
CA SER A 253 4.88 -19.29 0.51
C SER A 253 5.23 -20.77 0.42
N MET A 254 4.68 -21.44 -0.58
CA MET A 254 5.02 -22.84 -0.91
C MET A 254 6.53 -22.99 -1.16
N ALA A 255 7.13 -22.03 -1.87
CA ALA A 255 8.57 -22.04 -2.15
C ALA A 255 9.41 -21.92 -0.85
N ALA A 256 9.00 -21.09 0.11
CA ALA A 256 9.71 -20.97 1.39
C ALA A 256 9.60 -22.27 2.21
N CYS A 257 8.41 -22.90 2.25
CA CYS A 257 8.21 -24.16 2.93
C CYS A 257 9.10 -25.27 2.31
N ARG A 258 9.08 -25.37 0.99
CA ARG A 258 9.88 -26.35 0.24
C ARG A 258 11.38 -26.14 0.46
N SER A 259 11.87 -24.91 0.36
CA SER A 259 13.30 -24.59 0.59
C SER A 259 13.74 -24.92 2.01
N THR A 260 12.89 -24.65 3.02
CA THR A 260 13.17 -25.04 4.41
C THR A 260 13.23 -26.56 4.55
N LEU A 261 12.29 -27.29 3.93
CA LEU A 261 12.25 -28.74 3.97
C LEU A 261 13.44 -29.37 3.24
N GLU A 262 13.88 -28.81 2.11
CA GLU A 262 15.09 -29.22 1.39
C GLU A 262 16.34 -29.06 2.27
N LYS A 263 16.47 -27.92 2.95
CA LYS A 263 17.57 -27.65 3.88
C LYS A 263 17.59 -28.66 5.05
N ILE A 264 16.43 -28.92 5.65
CA ILE A 264 16.29 -29.91 6.74
C ILE A 264 16.60 -31.32 6.25
N CYS A 265 16.06 -31.68 5.10
CA CYS A 265 16.30 -32.96 4.48
C CYS A 265 17.82 -33.24 4.29
N SER A 266 18.55 -32.24 3.82
CA SER A 266 20.01 -32.30 3.66
C SER A 266 20.73 -32.32 5.02
N THR A 267 20.39 -31.41 5.95
CA THR A 267 21.08 -31.28 7.25
C THR A 267 20.95 -32.52 8.12
N PHE A 268 19.80 -33.18 8.10
CA PHE A 268 19.52 -34.38 8.92
C PHE A 268 19.58 -35.68 8.11
N GLU A 269 20.09 -35.64 6.89
CA GLU A 269 20.20 -36.82 5.97
C GLU A 269 18.88 -37.57 5.84
N LEU A 270 17.75 -36.80 5.73
CA LEU A 270 16.41 -37.39 5.60
C LEU A 270 16.17 -37.88 4.17
N CYS A 271 15.17 -38.70 4.02
CA CYS A 271 14.78 -39.24 2.71
C CYS A 271 13.85 -38.23 1.96
N PRO A 272 14.24 -37.68 0.80
CA PRO A 272 13.39 -36.78 0.01
C PRO A 272 12.03 -37.38 -0.38
N LYS A 273 11.92 -38.69 -0.53
CA LYS A 273 10.67 -39.42 -0.79
C LYS A 273 9.70 -39.25 0.38
N TYR A 274 10.15 -39.46 1.61
CA TYR A 274 9.34 -39.31 2.83
C TYR A 274 9.24 -37.86 3.33
N CYS A 275 10.00 -36.97 2.71
CA CYS A 275 9.83 -35.51 2.87
C CYS A 275 8.94 -34.90 1.77
N HIS A 276 8.30 -35.70 0.91
CA HIS A 276 7.47 -35.24 -0.21
C HIS A 276 8.16 -34.25 -1.15
N LEU A 277 9.49 -34.27 -1.21
CA LEU A 277 10.31 -33.50 -2.15
C LEU A 277 10.48 -34.22 -3.48
N GLN A 278 10.35 -35.55 -3.46
CA GLN A 278 10.32 -36.43 -4.63
C GLN A 278 9.09 -37.33 -4.58
N THR A 279 8.35 -37.37 -5.67
CA THR A 279 7.15 -38.20 -5.83
C THR A 279 7.35 -39.24 -6.93
N ASN A 280 6.62 -40.35 -6.86
CA ASN A 280 6.63 -41.41 -7.88
C ASN A 280 8.02 -42.06 -8.12
N VAL A 281 8.80 -42.23 -7.04
CA VAL A 281 10.11 -42.88 -7.10
C VAL A 281 10.17 -44.08 -6.17
N ASN A 282 10.79 -45.17 -6.60
CA ASN A 282 11.03 -46.35 -5.75
C ASN A 282 12.15 -46.05 -4.74
N ALA A 283 13.30 -45.60 -5.22
CA ALA A 283 14.41 -45.13 -4.41
C ALA A 283 14.62 -43.61 -4.62
N CYS A 284 14.93 -42.88 -3.57
CA CYS A 284 15.18 -41.45 -3.67
C CYS A 284 16.56 -41.15 -4.31
N PHE A 285 16.67 -40.03 -5.01
CA PHE A 285 17.92 -39.61 -5.66
C PHE A 285 19.07 -39.41 -4.66
N HIS A 286 18.77 -38.93 -3.46
CA HIS A 286 19.76 -38.73 -2.39
C HIS A 286 20.43 -40.07 -1.96
N TYR A 287 19.73 -41.20 -2.07
CA TYR A 287 20.35 -42.48 -1.81
C TYR A 287 21.42 -42.82 -2.85
N GLN A 288 21.14 -42.57 -4.12
CA GLN A 288 22.10 -42.78 -5.21
C GLN A 288 23.35 -41.88 -5.06
N LEU A 289 23.18 -40.69 -4.50
CA LEU A 289 24.28 -39.72 -4.22
C LEU A 289 24.90 -39.93 -2.84
N GLN A 290 24.56 -40.97 -2.08
CA GLN A 290 25.03 -41.23 -0.70
C GLN A 290 24.73 -40.09 0.27
N GLN A 291 23.69 -39.29 0.02
CA GLN A 291 23.24 -38.19 0.86
C GLN A 291 22.11 -38.57 1.84
N CYS A 292 21.62 -39.79 1.79
CA CYS A 292 20.71 -40.38 2.78
C CYS A 292 21.07 -41.87 3.03
N ARG A 293 20.57 -42.39 4.14
CA ARG A 293 20.95 -43.75 4.60
C ARG A 293 20.09 -44.90 4.04
N GLY A 294 19.14 -44.56 3.13
CA GLY A 294 18.41 -45.55 2.35
C GLY A 294 17.22 -46.20 3.05
N VAL A 295 16.51 -45.48 3.92
CA VAL A 295 15.26 -46.02 4.51
C VAL A 295 14.22 -46.40 3.44
N CYS A 296 14.18 -45.71 2.30
CA CYS A 296 13.28 -46.05 1.20
C CYS A 296 13.68 -47.29 0.38
N THR A 297 14.87 -47.82 0.60
CA THR A 297 15.41 -49.05 0.01
C THR A 297 15.66 -50.12 1.08
N GLU A 298 15.09 -49.97 2.27
CA GLU A 298 15.19 -50.87 3.40
C GLU A 298 16.64 -51.11 3.91
N LYS A 299 17.57 -50.23 3.55
CA LYS A 299 18.98 -50.27 4.02
C LYS A 299 19.15 -49.62 5.39
N GLU A 300 18.23 -48.81 5.83
CA GLU A 300 18.21 -48.20 7.14
C GLU A 300 16.97 -48.63 7.93
N ALA A 301 17.16 -48.96 9.22
CA ALA A 301 16.05 -49.26 10.11
C ALA A 301 15.14 -48.05 10.34
N ILE A 302 13.82 -48.27 10.30
CA ILE A 302 12.78 -47.24 10.46
C ILE A 302 12.98 -46.46 11.76
N VAL A 303 13.29 -47.13 12.88
CA VAL A 303 13.53 -46.50 14.18
C VAL A 303 14.69 -45.49 14.12
N SER A 304 15.77 -45.83 13.39
CA SER A 304 16.93 -44.93 13.22
C SER A 304 16.54 -43.67 12.41
N TYR A 305 15.81 -43.87 11.32
CA TYR A 305 15.29 -42.77 10.50
C TYR A 305 14.34 -41.87 11.30
N ASN A 306 13.35 -42.44 11.98
CA ASN A 306 12.38 -41.65 12.76
C ASN A 306 13.07 -40.82 13.86
N LYS A 307 14.13 -41.34 14.51
CA LYS A 307 14.94 -40.56 15.47
C LYS A 307 15.53 -39.29 14.83
N ARG A 308 15.97 -39.35 13.57
CA ARG A 308 16.49 -38.18 12.85
C ARG A 308 15.39 -37.22 12.49
N VAL A 309 14.21 -37.74 12.07
CA VAL A 309 13.04 -36.89 11.79
C VAL A 309 12.60 -36.14 13.06
N HIS A 310 12.56 -36.80 14.21
CA HIS A 310 12.25 -36.14 15.50
C HIS A 310 13.29 -35.06 15.87
N LYS A 311 14.59 -35.30 15.62
CA LYS A 311 15.62 -34.26 15.82
C LYS A 311 15.41 -33.09 14.88
N ALA A 312 15.06 -33.33 13.64
CA ALA A 312 14.74 -32.29 12.66
C ALA A 312 13.52 -31.45 13.10
N ILE A 313 12.45 -32.09 13.54
CA ILE A 313 11.24 -31.42 14.07
C ILE A 313 11.61 -30.55 15.29
N LYS A 314 12.39 -31.09 16.21
CA LYS A 314 12.84 -30.33 17.39
C LYS A 314 13.68 -29.12 17.00
N SER A 315 14.56 -29.22 16.00
CA SER A 315 15.36 -28.09 15.51
C SER A 315 14.51 -26.98 14.89
N LEU A 316 13.40 -27.32 14.25
CA LEU A 316 12.44 -26.34 13.73
C LEU A 316 11.77 -25.53 14.86
N GLY A 317 11.38 -26.19 15.95
CA GLY A 317 10.82 -25.53 17.12
C GLY A 317 11.79 -24.56 17.80
N LEU A 318 13.10 -24.85 17.75
CA LEU A 318 14.15 -23.98 18.31
C LEU A 318 14.47 -22.75 17.42
N GLN A 319 14.06 -22.75 16.16
CA GLN A 319 14.28 -21.62 15.24
C GLN A 319 13.18 -20.55 15.32
N THR A 320 12.13 -20.79 16.08
CA THR A 320 11.06 -19.81 16.30
C THR A 320 11.34 -18.98 17.55
N GLU A 321 12.28 -18.05 17.44
CA GLU A 321 12.62 -17.14 18.55
C GLU A 321 11.47 -16.17 18.84
N ASN A 322 11.23 -15.93 20.12
CA ASN A 322 10.45 -14.81 20.58
C ASN A 322 11.30 -13.54 20.44
N LEU A 323 10.78 -12.53 19.78
CA LEU A 323 11.53 -11.33 19.47
C LEU A 323 10.67 -10.07 19.70
N VAL A 324 11.26 -9.08 20.36
CA VAL A 324 10.75 -7.71 20.43
C VAL A 324 11.70 -6.81 19.66
N ILE A 325 11.20 -6.22 18.57
CA ILE A 325 11.93 -5.20 17.82
C ILE A 325 11.54 -3.84 18.39
N LYS A 326 12.47 -3.15 19.05
CA LYS A 326 12.25 -1.81 19.59
C LYS A 326 12.49 -0.75 18.54
N GLU A 327 11.60 0.23 18.46
CA GLU A 327 11.56 1.30 17.48
C GLU A 327 11.28 2.64 18.15
N ASN A 328 11.44 3.75 17.44
CA ASN A 328 11.02 5.05 17.93
C ASN A 328 9.50 5.10 18.15
N GLY A 329 9.07 5.69 19.25
CA GLY A 329 7.67 5.98 19.55
C GLY A 329 7.14 7.18 18.79
N LYS A 330 5.84 7.47 18.95
CA LYS A 330 5.19 8.67 18.36
C LYS A 330 5.70 9.96 19.01
N THR A 331 6.12 9.85 20.25
CA THR A 331 6.68 10.95 21.06
C THR A 331 8.03 10.55 21.64
N ASP A 332 8.80 11.53 22.11
CA ASP A 332 10.09 11.27 22.75
C ASP A 332 9.99 10.51 24.08
N LYS A 333 8.79 10.41 24.66
CA LYS A 333 8.51 9.68 25.90
C LYS A 333 8.14 8.21 25.67
N GLU A 334 7.94 7.80 24.42
CA GLU A 334 7.49 6.46 24.06
C GLU A 334 8.56 5.68 23.30
N ILE A 335 8.48 4.37 23.42
CA ILE A 335 9.15 3.39 22.57
C ILE A 335 8.06 2.65 21.79
N GLY A 336 8.18 2.61 20.47
CA GLY A 336 7.42 1.71 19.63
C GLY A 336 8.04 0.32 19.68
N PHE A 337 7.23 -0.72 19.57
CA PHE A 337 7.75 -2.08 19.48
C PHE A 337 6.92 -2.95 18.55
N VAL A 338 7.57 -3.98 18.02
CA VAL A 338 6.96 -5.03 17.21
C VAL A 338 7.18 -6.35 17.93
N LEU A 339 6.11 -7.12 18.18
CA LEU A 339 6.17 -8.38 18.90
C LEU A 339 6.02 -9.57 17.95
N ILE A 340 6.96 -10.50 18.06
CA ILE A 340 6.96 -11.79 17.37
C ILE A 340 7.08 -12.88 18.45
N LEU A 341 6.11 -13.79 18.51
CA LEU A 341 6.14 -14.94 19.40
C LEU A 341 6.07 -16.23 18.59
N ASN A 342 6.96 -17.15 18.87
CA ASN A 342 7.06 -18.42 18.13
C ASN A 342 7.17 -18.20 16.61
N GLY A 343 7.90 -17.17 16.17
CA GLY A 343 8.02 -16.79 14.76
C GLY A 343 6.77 -16.18 14.13
N ILE A 344 5.70 -15.99 14.91
CA ILE A 344 4.43 -15.42 14.45
C ILE A 344 4.33 -13.96 14.90
N TYR A 345 4.11 -13.07 13.96
CA TYR A 345 3.85 -11.66 14.25
C TYR A 345 2.55 -11.50 15.03
N GLN A 346 2.63 -10.86 16.20
CA GLN A 346 1.47 -10.59 17.07
C GLN A 346 0.87 -9.21 16.81
N GLY A 347 1.70 -8.25 16.42
CA GLY A 347 1.31 -6.86 16.22
C GLY A 347 2.42 -5.90 16.66
N PHE A 348 2.07 -4.65 16.77
CA PHE A 348 2.95 -3.61 17.32
C PHE A 348 2.24 -2.85 18.44
N GLY A 349 3.01 -2.14 19.25
CA GLY A 349 2.49 -1.30 20.31
C GLY A 349 3.43 -0.18 20.69
N TYR A 350 3.04 0.56 21.72
CA TYR A 350 3.82 1.65 22.28
C TYR A 350 3.82 1.54 23.81
N ILE A 351 4.99 1.75 24.40
CA ILE A 351 5.17 1.77 25.85
C ILE A 351 5.89 3.04 26.25
N HIS A 352 5.68 3.50 27.48
CA HIS A 352 6.46 4.61 28.02
C HIS A 352 7.92 4.18 28.24
N LYS A 353 8.89 5.05 27.98
CA LYS A 353 10.32 4.74 28.10
C LYS A 353 10.74 4.26 29.48
N ASN A 354 10.02 4.69 30.53
CA ASN A 354 10.31 4.32 31.92
C ASN A 354 9.67 2.98 32.35
N LEU A 355 8.94 2.32 31.44
CA LEU A 355 8.35 1.01 31.73
C LEU A 355 9.38 -0.07 31.43
N GLU A 356 9.85 -0.74 32.47
CA GLU A 356 10.75 -1.88 32.35
C GLU A 356 9.94 -3.16 32.17
N LEU A 357 10.15 -3.85 31.04
CA LEU A 357 9.56 -5.14 30.74
C LEU A 357 10.70 -6.16 30.64
N SER A 358 10.60 -7.25 31.41
CA SER A 358 11.68 -8.23 31.60
C SER A 358 11.61 -9.38 30.61
N SER A 359 10.40 -9.75 30.15
CA SER A 359 10.17 -10.85 29.22
C SER A 359 9.46 -10.38 27.93
N THR A 360 9.52 -11.19 26.89
CA THR A 360 8.78 -10.92 25.64
C THR A 360 7.27 -10.97 25.83
N GLU A 361 6.80 -11.78 26.78
CA GLU A 361 5.39 -11.96 27.13
C GLU A 361 4.80 -10.71 27.79
N ASP A 362 5.61 -9.94 28.51
CA ASP A 362 5.20 -8.69 29.18
C ASP A 362 4.73 -7.63 28.19
N TYR A 363 5.13 -7.75 26.91
CA TYR A 363 4.68 -6.84 25.84
C TYR A 363 3.27 -7.15 25.33
N LEU A 364 2.72 -8.35 25.56
CA LEU A 364 1.39 -8.76 25.07
C LEU A 364 0.24 -7.80 25.43
N PRO A 365 0.12 -7.32 26.69
CA PRO A 365 -0.97 -6.39 27.05
C PRO A 365 -0.90 -5.05 26.32
N HIS A 366 0.27 -4.68 25.79
CA HIS A 366 0.52 -3.42 25.11
C HIS A 366 0.45 -3.53 23.56
N VAL A 367 0.24 -4.73 23.03
CA VAL A 367 0.16 -4.97 21.59
C VAL A 367 -1.20 -4.53 21.03
N LYS A 368 -1.20 -3.80 19.94
CA LYS A 368 -2.34 -3.71 19.04
C LYS A 368 -2.33 -4.95 18.13
N PRO A 369 -3.18 -5.96 18.37
CA PRO A 369 -3.13 -7.23 17.65
C PRO A 369 -3.31 -7.04 16.15
N GLN A 370 -2.53 -7.75 15.35
CA GLN A 370 -2.64 -7.77 13.90
C GLN A 370 -2.41 -9.18 13.35
N LYS A 371 -3.08 -9.49 12.24
CA LYS A 371 -2.93 -10.81 11.60
C LYS A 371 -1.61 -10.91 10.87
N ASP A 372 -0.85 -11.96 11.21
CA ASP A 372 0.33 -12.34 10.45
C ASP A 372 -0.05 -12.83 9.04
N ASN A 373 0.76 -12.48 8.06
CA ASN A 373 0.56 -12.87 6.66
C ASN A 373 1.87 -12.71 5.85
N ARG A 374 1.84 -13.16 4.58
CA ARG A 374 2.99 -13.14 3.68
C ARG A 374 3.66 -11.76 3.55
N ASP A 375 2.87 -10.69 3.47
CA ASP A 375 3.41 -9.34 3.26
C ASP A 375 4.11 -8.86 4.53
N ILE A 376 3.53 -9.14 5.71
CA ILE A 376 4.11 -8.85 7.03
C ILE A 376 5.45 -9.58 7.17
N GLN A 377 5.49 -10.89 6.91
CA GLN A 377 6.72 -11.66 7.01
C GLN A 377 7.81 -11.15 6.04
N ARG A 378 7.42 -10.73 4.83
CA ARG A 378 8.36 -10.12 3.88
C ARG A 378 8.94 -8.81 4.41
N ILE A 379 8.11 -7.97 5.05
CA ILE A 379 8.55 -6.70 5.66
C ILE A 379 9.52 -7.00 6.80
N LEU A 380 9.17 -7.90 7.72
CA LEU A 380 10.00 -8.28 8.86
C LEU A 380 11.34 -8.88 8.43
N ASN A 381 11.32 -9.83 7.51
CA ASN A 381 12.55 -10.46 7.00
C ASN A 381 13.47 -9.45 6.32
N ALA A 382 12.92 -8.52 5.51
CA ALA A 382 13.71 -7.47 4.89
C ALA A 382 14.33 -6.52 5.92
N TYR A 383 13.59 -6.19 6.97
CA TYR A 383 14.07 -5.35 8.07
C TYR A 383 15.19 -6.04 8.86
N LEU A 384 14.98 -7.29 9.28
CA LEU A 384 15.97 -8.06 10.06
C LEU A 384 17.26 -8.28 9.26
N SER A 385 17.14 -8.68 7.98
CA SER A 385 18.32 -8.89 7.12
C SER A 385 19.14 -7.61 6.87
N LYS A 386 18.49 -6.45 6.88
CA LYS A 386 19.20 -5.16 6.76
C LYS A 386 19.96 -4.83 8.04
N ASN A 387 19.37 -5.07 9.20
CA ASN A 387 19.97 -4.76 10.49
C ASN A 387 21.09 -5.74 10.89
N GLU A 388 20.96 -7.04 10.54
CA GLU A 388 22.06 -8.01 10.72
C GLU A 388 23.31 -7.63 9.89
N LYS A 389 23.16 -7.03 8.73
CA LYS A 389 24.29 -6.51 7.95
C LYS A 389 24.95 -5.30 8.58
N GLN A 390 24.19 -4.46 9.28
CA GLN A 390 24.75 -3.30 9.99
C GLN A 390 25.47 -3.67 11.29
N LEU A 391 25.14 -4.82 11.91
CA LEU A 391 25.83 -5.33 13.11
C LEU A 391 27.14 -6.10 12.76
N LYS A 392 27.35 -6.46 11.48
CA LYS A 392 28.55 -7.17 10.99
C LYS A 392 29.57 -6.24 10.33
N THR A 393 29.24 -4.95 10.19
CA THR A 393 30.16 -3.89 9.75
C THR A 393 30.56 -2.99 10.91
#